data_3c28f9832b30592ac2a45c00d52bc6a5
#
_entry.id   3c28f9832b30592ac2a45c00d52bc6a5
#
_cell.length_a   1.000
_cell.length_b   1.000
_cell.length_c   1.000
_cell.angle_alpha   90.00
_cell.angle_beta   90.00
_cell.angle_gamma   90.00
#
_symmetry.space_group_name_H-M   'P 1'
#
loop_
_entity.id
_entity.type
_entity.pdbx_description
1 polymer ?
#
loop_
_entity_poly.entity_id
_entity_poly.type
_entity_poly.pdbx_seq_one_letter_code
_entity_poly.pdbx_strand_id
1 'polypeptide(L)'
;GMQDIILNTDQAYWQVISLINKKKLAQSYLQLVSQLDSDVDKMITEGVATKADGLSVKVKVNEAEMKLTQIDNGLSLSKMVLCQLCGLPLNDEIRLADEDVESLTLLEYHVGDNVATALANREELRSLDLANKIYDQKVNITRAGFLPTVALTANYMVTNPSLVNGFERKFRGMWAVGAMVQIPIWNWGEGMYKVKAA
;
A
#
# COMPACT_ATOMS: atom_id res chain seq x y z
N GLY A 1 2.22 0.64 -4.22
CA GLY A 1 2.53 -0.30 -5.30
C GLY A 1 2.93 -1.68 -4.80
N MET A 2 3.37 -2.54 -5.71
CA MET A 2 3.81 -3.91 -5.32
C MET A 2 4.96 -3.88 -4.29
N GLN A 3 5.89 -2.95 -4.43
CA GLN A 3 7.01 -2.76 -3.50
C GLN A 3 6.54 -2.41 -2.08
N ASP A 4 5.49 -1.59 -1.95
CA ASP A 4 4.93 -1.24 -0.63
C ASP A 4 4.30 -2.46 0.05
N ILE A 5 3.65 -3.34 -0.74
CA ILE A 5 3.07 -4.58 -0.21
C ILE A 5 4.18 -5.49 0.31
N ILE A 6 5.26 -5.67 -0.45
CA ILE A 6 6.42 -6.48 -0.05
C ILE A 6 7.01 -5.90 1.25
N LEU A 7 7.28 -4.59 1.28
CA LEU A 7 7.84 -3.93 2.45
C LEU A 7 6.96 -4.09 3.70
N ASN A 8 5.64 -3.88 3.55
CA ASN A 8 4.70 -4.03 4.66
C ASN A 8 4.63 -5.49 5.15
N THR A 9 4.71 -6.45 4.24
CA THR A 9 4.71 -7.88 4.59
C THR A 9 6.01 -8.26 5.32
N ASP A 10 7.16 -7.78 4.85
CA ASP A 10 8.44 -7.99 5.51
C ASP A 10 8.47 -7.37 6.91
N GLN A 11 7.95 -6.14 7.05
CA GLN A 11 7.84 -5.49 8.36
C GLN A 11 6.93 -6.28 9.32
N ALA A 12 5.78 -6.75 8.84
CA ALA A 12 4.87 -7.58 9.64
C ALA A 12 5.52 -8.91 10.03
N TYR A 13 6.28 -9.55 9.13
CA TYR A 13 7.02 -10.77 9.40
C TYR A 13 8.04 -10.58 10.52
N TRP A 14 8.90 -9.57 10.42
CA TRP A 14 9.92 -9.30 11.45
C TRP A 14 9.32 -8.82 12.77
N GLN A 15 8.15 -8.17 12.72
CA GLN A 15 7.40 -7.82 13.92
C GLN A 15 6.94 -9.08 14.68
N VAL A 16 6.45 -10.12 13.99
CA VAL A 16 6.08 -11.39 14.61
C VAL A 16 7.31 -12.07 15.22
N ILE A 17 8.43 -12.16 14.50
CA ILE A 17 9.70 -12.73 15.01
C ILE A 17 10.17 -11.99 16.27
N SER A 18 10.13 -10.65 16.25
CA SER A 18 10.48 -9.83 17.41
C SER A 18 9.60 -10.14 18.64
N LEU A 19 8.29 -10.31 18.43
CA LEU A 19 7.36 -10.64 19.52
C LEU A 19 7.56 -12.06 20.04
N ILE A 20 7.90 -13.04 19.18
CA ILE A 20 8.24 -14.39 19.59
C ILE A 20 9.47 -14.38 20.51
N ASN A 21 10.52 -13.64 20.13
CA ASN A 21 11.71 -13.51 20.96
C ASN A 21 11.44 -12.77 22.28
N LYS A 22 10.61 -11.71 22.24
CA LYS A 22 10.16 -11.03 23.48
C LYS A 22 9.35 -11.96 24.38
N LYS A 23 8.53 -12.86 23.81
CA LYS A 23 7.80 -13.87 24.59
C LYS A 23 8.76 -14.83 25.28
N LYS A 24 9.75 -15.39 24.55
CA LYS A 24 10.78 -16.27 25.13
C LYS A 24 11.49 -15.58 26.30
N LEU A 25 11.89 -14.31 26.15
CA LEU A 25 12.51 -13.52 27.20
C LEU A 25 11.59 -13.29 28.40
N ALA A 26 10.32 -12.92 28.16
CA ALA A 26 9.33 -12.69 29.20
C ALA A 26 9.04 -13.99 30.00
N GLN A 27 8.96 -15.13 29.33
CA GLN A 27 8.81 -16.44 29.98
C GLN A 27 9.99 -16.76 30.87
N SER A 28 11.22 -16.56 30.40
CA SER A 28 12.44 -16.75 31.19
C SER A 28 12.49 -15.81 32.42
N TYR A 29 12.06 -14.55 32.23
CA TYR A 29 11.96 -13.59 33.31
C TYR A 29 10.90 -13.99 34.36
N LEU A 30 9.73 -14.42 33.92
CA LEU A 30 8.68 -14.91 34.82
C LEU A 30 9.16 -16.12 35.62
N GLN A 31 9.85 -17.04 34.98
CA GLN A 31 10.45 -18.21 35.68
C GLN A 31 11.46 -17.78 36.75
N LEU A 32 12.32 -16.79 36.44
CA LEU A 32 13.29 -16.25 37.35
C LEU A 32 12.65 -15.62 38.60
N VAL A 33 11.65 -14.74 38.39
CA VAL A 33 10.97 -14.04 39.49
C VAL A 33 10.08 -14.99 40.31
N SER A 34 9.51 -16.03 39.69
CA SER A 34 8.74 -17.06 40.37
C SER A 34 9.65 -17.94 41.28
N GLN A 35 10.87 -18.24 40.81
CA GLN A 35 11.85 -18.93 41.61
C GLN A 35 12.28 -18.07 42.80
N LEU A 36 12.51 -16.76 42.57
CA LEU A 36 12.84 -15.80 43.64
C LEU A 36 11.73 -15.71 44.69
N ASP A 37 10.45 -15.70 44.27
CA ASP A 37 9.30 -15.70 45.19
C ASP A 37 9.33 -16.94 46.11
N SER A 38 9.55 -18.12 45.53
CA SER A 38 9.69 -19.37 46.29
C SER A 38 10.87 -19.34 47.32
N ASP A 39 11.98 -18.76 46.92
CA ASP A 39 13.16 -18.70 47.78
C ASP A 39 12.97 -17.67 48.89
N VAL A 40 12.37 -16.53 48.63
CA VAL A 40 12.02 -15.51 49.63
C VAL A 40 10.96 -16.03 50.60
N ASP A 41 9.96 -16.81 50.16
CA ASP A 41 8.99 -17.45 51.07
C ASP A 41 9.68 -18.42 52.05
N LYS A 42 10.69 -19.17 51.62
CA LYS A 42 11.53 -20.00 52.52
C LYS A 42 12.31 -19.15 53.53
N MET A 43 12.93 -18.04 53.05
CA MET A 43 13.68 -17.10 53.91
C MET A 43 12.79 -16.45 54.97
N ILE A 44 11.53 -16.16 54.63
CA ILE A 44 10.54 -15.63 55.60
C ILE A 44 10.23 -16.69 56.67
N THR A 45 10.09 -17.97 56.26
CA THR A 45 9.81 -19.08 57.18
C THR A 45 10.95 -19.29 58.14
N GLU A 46 12.19 -19.08 57.69
CA GLU A 46 13.41 -19.17 58.51
C GLU A 46 13.72 -17.89 59.30
N GLY A 47 12.91 -16.83 59.15
CA GLY A 47 13.08 -15.56 59.87
C GLY A 47 14.19 -14.66 59.33
N VAL A 48 14.72 -14.94 58.14
CA VAL A 48 15.83 -14.19 57.49
C VAL A 48 15.30 -13.02 56.65
N ALA A 49 14.07 -13.13 56.12
CA ALA A 49 13.43 -12.10 55.33
C ALA A 49 12.09 -11.63 55.95
N THR A 50 11.63 -10.46 55.59
CA THR A 50 10.39 -9.87 56.08
C THR A 50 9.21 -10.19 55.19
N LYS A 51 7.96 -10.10 55.72
CA LYS A 51 6.75 -10.21 54.92
C LYS A 51 6.67 -9.12 53.86
N ALA A 52 7.24 -7.93 54.08
CA ALA A 52 7.30 -6.84 53.14
C ALA A 52 8.15 -7.19 51.91
N ASP A 53 9.28 -7.91 52.13
CA ASP A 53 10.13 -8.39 51.04
C ASP A 53 9.38 -9.41 50.18
N GLY A 54 8.64 -10.36 50.78
CA GLY A 54 7.80 -11.29 50.04
C GLY A 54 6.71 -10.64 49.22
N LEU A 55 6.02 -9.63 49.78
CA LEU A 55 5.02 -8.87 49.05
C LEU A 55 5.64 -8.12 47.87
N SER A 56 6.83 -7.57 48.01
CA SER A 56 7.54 -6.87 46.93
C SER A 56 7.87 -7.80 45.77
N VAL A 57 8.30 -9.05 46.06
CA VAL A 57 8.58 -10.05 45.03
C VAL A 57 7.27 -10.50 44.34
N LYS A 58 6.17 -10.71 45.09
CA LYS A 58 4.88 -11.08 44.52
C LYS A 58 4.34 -10.01 43.54
N VAL A 59 4.60 -8.73 43.84
CA VAL A 59 4.29 -7.65 42.88
C VAL A 59 5.07 -7.84 41.57
N LYS A 60 6.37 -8.23 41.66
CA LYS A 60 7.19 -8.48 40.47
C LYS A 60 6.72 -9.69 39.67
N VAL A 61 6.25 -10.76 40.30
CA VAL A 61 5.64 -11.91 39.64
C VAL A 61 4.40 -11.47 38.85
N ASN A 62 3.49 -10.74 39.52
CA ASN A 62 2.28 -10.23 38.89
C ASN A 62 2.59 -9.30 37.69
N GLU A 63 3.58 -8.40 37.81
CA GLU A 63 4.06 -7.55 36.72
C GLU A 63 4.56 -8.38 35.53
N ALA A 64 5.32 -9.45 35.81
CA ALA A 64 5.84 -10.35 34.78
C ALA A 64 4.72 -11.12 34.05
N GLU A 65 3.72 -11.63 34.81
CA GLU A 65 2.56 -12.31 34.24
C GLU A 65 1.73 -11.37 33.34
N MET A 66 1.47 -10.14 33.81
CA MET A 66 0.78 -9.14 33.00
C MET A 66 1.55 -8.83 31.72
N LYS A 67 2.88 -8.72 31.83
CA LYS A 67 3.74 -8.43 30.67
C LYS A 67 3.71 -9.58 29.65
N LEU A 68 3.77 -10.83 30.13
CA LEU A 68 3.66 -12.00 29.27
C LEU A 68 2.30 -12.03 28.54
N THR A 69 1.20 -11.78 29.26
CA THR A 69 -0.14 -11.70 28.69
C THR A 69 -0.25 -10.61 27.59
N GLN A 70 0.35 -9.43 27.85
CA GLN A 70 0.39 -8.35 26.85
C GLN A 70 1.15 -8.76 25.57
N ILE A 71 2.28 -9.46 25.76
CA ILE A 71 3.09 -9.95 24.63
C ILE A 71 2.33 -11.03 23.86
N ASP A 72 1.65 -11.95 24.53
CA ASP A 72 0.85 -13.01 23.89
C ASP A 72 -0.31 -12.44 23.06
N ASN A 73 -1.02 -11.45 23.60
CA ASN A 73 -2.06 -10.75 22.86
C ASN A 73 -1.48 -10.00 21.64
N GLY A 74 -0.36 -9.32 21.83
CA GLY A 74 0.33 -8.62 20.72
C GLY A 74 0.83 -9.58 19.65
N LEU A 75 1.34 -10.74 20.03
CA LEU A 75 1.78 -11.79 19.11
C LEU A 75 0.62 -12.35 18.30
N SER A 76 -0.50 -12.67 18.96
CA SER A 76 -1.71 -13.13 18.29
C SER A 76 -2.21 -12.11 17.25
N LEU A 77 -2.30 -10.85 17.64
CA LEU A 77 -2.71 -9.77 16.71
C LEU A 77 -1.73 -9.62 15.54
N SER A 78 -0.42 -9.65 15.81
CA SER A 78 0.59 -9.53 14.74
C SER A 78 0.56 -10.70 13.76
N LYS A 79 0.29 -11.92 14.23
CA LYS A 79 0.07 -13.09 13.36
C LYS A 79 -1.16 -12.91 12.49
N MET A 80 -2.28 -12.40 13.03
CA MET A 80 -3.49 -12.10 12.24
C MET A 80 -3.21 -11.07 11.15
N VAL A 81 -2.45 -10.00 11.46
CA VAL A 81 -2.08 -8.99 10.46
C VAL A 81 -1.22 -9.59 9.36
N LEU A 82 -0.26 -10.45 9.70
CA LEU A 82 0.57 -11.14 8.71
C LEU A 82 -0.28 -12.07 7.82
N CYS A 83 -1.19 -12.86 8.40
CA CYS A 83 -2.13 -13.69 7.65
C CYS A 83 -2.97 -12.83 6.67
N GLN A 84 -3.48 -11.70 7.13
CA GLN A 84 -4.25 -10.78 6.30
C GLN A 84 -3.44 -10.25 5.10
N LEU A 85 -2.18 -9.86 5.32
CA LEU A 85 -1.30 -9.37 4.26
C LEU A 85 -0.95 -10.47 3.25
N CYS A 86 -0.85 -11.72 3.71
CA CYS A 86 -0.59 -12.88 2.87
C CYS A 86 -1.86 -13.48 2.22
N GLY A 87 -3.06 -12.96 2.54
CA GLY A 87 -4.32 -13.51 2.04
C GLY A 87 -4.69 -14.87 2.66
N LEU A 88 -4.16 -15.18 3.83
CA LEU A 88 -4.46 -16.41 4.59
C LEU A 88 -5.62 -16.18 5.56
N PRO A 89 -6.32 -17.25 5.98
CA PRO A 89 -7.30 -17.15 7.05
C PRO A 89 -6.69 -16.59 8.34
N LEU A 90 -7.40 -15.69 9.02
CA LEU A 90 -6.88 -15.00 10.22
C LEU A 90 -6.56 -15.93 11.39
N ASN A 91 -7.17 -17.11 11.42
CA ASN A 91 -7.01 -18.09 12.49
C ASN A 91 -6.03 -19.23 12.13
N ASP A 92 -5.30 -19.11 11.02
CA ASP A 92 -4.29 -20.10 10.66
C ASP A 92 -3.12 -20.07 11.65
N GLU A 93 -2.72 -21.25 12.11
CA GLU A 93 -1.51 -21.43 12.89
C GLU A 93 -0.30 -21.39 11.94
N ILE A 94 0.20 -20.18 11.67
CA ILE A 94 1.40 -20.01 10.88
C ILE A 94 2.65 -20.23 11.72
N ARG A 95 3.61 -20.97 11.16
CA ARG A 95 4.97 -21.10 11.68
C ARG A 95 5.94 -20.39 10.73
N LEU A 96 6.77 -19.52 11.28
CA LEU A 96 7.74 -18.75 10.50
C LEU A 96 9.08 -19.48 10.43
N ALA A 97 9.79 -19.33 9.32
CA ALA A 97 11.06 -20.03 9.11
C ALA A 97 12.14 -19.63 10.11
N ASP A 98 12.13 -18.36 10.56
CA ASP A 98 13.15 -17.78 11.42
C ASP A 98 12.76 -17.73 12.91
N GLU A 99 11.71 -18.47 13.34
CA GLU A 99 11.29 -18.52 14.76
C GLU A 99 12.34 -19.06 15.72
N ASP A 100 13.20 -19.96 15.24
CA ASP A 100 14.20 -20.66 16.02
C ASP A 100 15.64 -20.14 15.76
N VAL A 101 15.78 -19.06 14.98
CA VAL A 101 17.11 -18.49 14.69
C VAL A 101 17.58 -17.65 15.87
N GLU A 102 18.62 -18.14 16.59
CA GLU A 102 19.18 -17.44 17.74
C GLU A 102 20.01 -16.20 17.36
N SER A 103 20.62 -16.20 16.18
CA SER A 103 21.40 -15.07 15.68
C SER A 103 21.13 -14.85 14.19
N LEU A 104 20.65 -13.66 13.84
CA LEU A 104 20.54 -13.23 12.46
C LEU A 104 21.92 -12.83 11.93
N THR A 105 22.40 -13.48 10.89
CA THR A 105 23.57 -13.01 10.15
C THR A 105 23.16 -11.74 9.41
N LEU A 106 23.58 -10.58 9.89
CA LEU A 106 23.40 -9.33 9.17
C LEU A 106 24.17 -9.45 7.84
N LEU A 107 23.42 -9.53 6.75
CA LEU A 107 24.01 -9.35 5.44
C LEU A 107 24.54 -7.92 5.38
N GLU A 108 25.85 -7.74 5.31
CA GLU A 108 26.46 -6.46 5.01
C GLU A 108 26.02 -6.05 3.59
N TYR A 109 24.96 -5.27 3.53
CA TYR A 109 24.58 -4.61 2.29
C TYR A 109 25.58 -3.49 2.04
N HIS A 110 26.54 -3.75 1.17
CA HIS A 110 27.32 -2.69 0.57
C HIS A 110 26.39 -1.86 -0.33
N VAL A 111 25.77 -0.84 0.26
CA VAL A 111 25.11 0.21 -0.51
C VAL A 111 26.23 1.00 -1.18
N GLY A 112 26.79 0.47 -2.26
CA GLY A 112 27.65 1.26 -3.12
C GLY A 112 26.85 2.46 -3.64
N ASP A 113 27.52 3.60 -3.85
CA ASP A 113 26.99 4.83 -4.43
C ASP A 113 26.42 4.60 -5.84
N ASN A 114 25.28 3.94 -5.93
CA ASN A 114 24.64 3.61 -7.20
C ASN A 114 23.48 4.57 -7.49
N VAL A 115 23.76 5.89 -7.54
CA VAL A 115 22.82 6.88 -8.04
C VAL A 115 22.30 6.47 -9.42
N ALA A 116 23.18 5.97 -10.29
CA ALA A 116 22.78 5.48 -11.62
C ALA A 116 21.78 4.31 -11.54
N THR A 117 22.01 3.34 -10.66
CA THR A 117 21.08 2.21 -10.43
C THR A 117 19.78 2.68 -9.81
N ALA A 118 19.81 3.65 -8.89
CA ALA A 118 18.61 4.23 -8.31
C ALA A 118 17.79 4.99 -9.35
N LEU A 119 18.43 5.78 -10.21
CA LEU A 119 17.76 6.50 -11.31
C LEU A 119 17.12 5.55 -12.34
N ALA A 120 17.75 4.40 -12.61
CA ALA A 120 17.23 3.42 -13.55
C ALA A 120 16.07 2.59 -12.99
N ASN A 121 16.04 2.33 -11.67
CA ASN A 121 15.12 1.36 -11.07
C ASN A 121 14.03 1.99 -10.20
N ARG A 122 14.06 3.29 -9.92
CA ARG A 122 13.02 3.95 -9.13
C ARG A 122 11.78 4.21 -9.96
N GLU A 123 10.69 3.53 -9.63
CA GLU A 123 9.39 3.69 -10.30
C GLU A 123 8.80 5.09 -10.12
N GLU A 124 9.15 5.80 -9.03
CA GLU A 124 8.72 7.18 -8.82
C GLU A 124 9.31 8.12 -9.89
N LEU A 125 10.57 7.92 -10.26
CA LEU A 125 11.21 8.71 -11.32
C LEU A 125 10.61 8.41 -12.69
N ARG A 126 10.30 7.14 -12.94
CA ARG A 126 9.59 6.72 -14.16
C ARG A 126 8.18 7.33 -14.23
N SER A 127 7.49 7.41 -13.10
CA SER A 127 6.19 8.06 -13.00
C SER A 127 6.27 9.56 -13.31
N LEU A 128 7.32 10.24 -12.83
CA LEU A 128 7.57 11.65 -13.14
C LEU A 128 7.89 11.87 -14.63
N ASP A 129 8.69 10.99 -15.25
CA ASP A 129 8.98 11.04 -16.69
C ASP A 129 7.68 10.87 -17.51
N LEU A 130 6.83 9.93 -17.12
CA LEU A 130 5.51 9.75 -17.75
C LEU A 130 4.59 10.96 -17.53
N ALA A 131 4.62 11.59 -16.36
CA ALA A 131 3.88 12.81 -16.10
C ALA A 131 4.35 13.96 -17.01
N ASN A 132 5.66 14.14 -17.19
CA ASN A 132 6.19 15.11 -18.14
C ASN A 132 5.70 14.83 -19.57
N LYS A 133 5.73 13.59 -20.02
CA LYS A 133 5.19 13.21 -21.34
C LYS A 133 3.70 13.52 -21.48
N ILE A 134 2.92 13.36 -20.40
CA ILE A 134 1.50 13.73 -20.38
C ILE A 134 1.34 15.25 -20.56
N TYR A 135 2.15 16.07 -19.88
CA TYR A 135 2.12 17.52 -20.05
C TYR A 135 2.53 17.94 -21.46
N ASP A 136 3.54 17.31 -22.05
CA ASP A 136 3.90 17.55 -23.46
C ASP A 136 2.76 17.24 -24.40
N GLN A 137 2.03 16.13 -24.19
CA GLN A 137 0.84 15.80 -24.97
C GLN A 137 -0.32 16.77 -24.73
N LYS A 138 -0.48 17.30 -23.52
CA LYS A 138 -1.47 18.32 -23.21
C LYS A 138 -1.21 19.61 -24.01
N VAL A 139 0.06 20.03 -24.12
CA VAL A 139 0.45 21.13 -25.00
C VAL A 139 0.09 20.84 -26.45
N ASN A 140 0.36 19.63 -26.94
CA ASN A 140 0.01 19.23 -28.30
C ASN A 140 -1.51 19.23 -28.55
N ILE A 141 -2.31 18.75 -27.58
CA ILE A 141 -3.79 18.78 -27.65
C ILE A 141 -4.27 20.24 -27.69
N THR A 142 -3.72 21.11 -26.84
CA THR A 142 -4.07 22.54 -26.84
C THR A 142 -3.75 23.16 -28.19
N ARG A 143 -2.59 22.85 -28.78
CA ARG A 143 -2.18 23.32 -30.12
C ARG A 143 -3.09 22.77 -31.21
N ALA A 144 -3.51 21.49 -31.12
CA ALA A 144 -4.43 20.88 -32.10
C ALA A 144 -5.79 21.59 -32.18
N GLY A 145 -6.27 22.19 -31.08
CA GLY A 145 -7.49 22.97 -31.05
C GLY A 145 -7.47 24.23 -31.95
N PHE A 146 -6.30 24.66 -32.40
CA PHE A 146 -6.11 25.80 -33.32
C PHE A 146 -5.74 25.38 -34.74
N LEU A 147 -5.72 24.08 -35.03
CA LEU A 147 -5.50 23.52 -36.35
C LEU A 147 -6.82 23.29 -37.06
N PRO A 148 -6.84 23.27 -38.44
CA PRO A 148 -8.00 22.89 -39.19
C PRO A 148 -8.52 21.52 -38.80
N THR A 149 -9.83 21.41 -38.57
CA THR A 149 -10.50 20.12 -38.30
C THR A 149 -11.31 19.69 -39.50
N VAL A 150 -11.22 18.41 -39.85
CA VAL A 150 -12.01 17.80 -40.93
C VAL A 150 -12.89 16.74 -40.30
N ALA A 151 -14.20 16.86 -40.51
CA ALA A 151 -15.17 15.87 -40.08
C ALA A 151 -15.89 15.27 -41.29
N LEU A 152 -15.94 13.95 -41.34
CA LEU A 152 -16.74 13.21 -42.30
C LEU A 152 -17.98 12.67 -41.60
N THR A 153 -19.16 12.95 -42.15
CA THR A 153 -20.43 12.49 -41.60
C THR A 153 -21.16 11.62 -42.61
N ALA A 154 -21.74 10.53 -42.15
CA ALA A 154 -22.63 9.68 -42.95
C ALA A 154 -23.89 9.41 -42.11
N ASN A 155 -25.05 9.77 -42.66
CA ASN A 155 -26.33 9.56 -41.98
C ASN A 155 -27.23 8.70 -42.86
N TYR A 156 -27.93 7.78 -42.21
CA TYR A 156 -29.03 7.06 -42.84
C TYR A 156 -30.29 7.32 -42.02
N MET A 157 -31.32 7.86 -42.65
CA MET A 157 -32.57 8.21 -41.99
C MET A 157 -33.73 7.59 -42.73
N VAL A 158 -34.66 7.02 -41.99
CA VAL A 158 -35.92 6.47 -42.52
C VAL A 158 -37.05 7.32 -41.98
N THR A 159 -37.82 7.90 -42.87
CA THR A 159 -38.94 8.79 -42.52
C THR A 159 -40.25 8.33 -43.16
N ASN A 160 -41.36 8.55 -42.43
CA ASN A 160 -42.72 8.40 -42.90
C ASN A 160 -43.55 9.58 -42.34
N PRO A 161 -44.11 10.49 -43.20
CA PRO A 161 -44.03 10.52 -44.66
C PRO A 161 -42.62 10.82 -45.19
N SER A 162 -42.33 10.40 -46.43
CA SER A 162 -41.08 10.71 -47.11
C SER A 162 -40.98 12.19 -47.39
N LEU A 163 -39.92 12.85 -46.89
CA LEU A 163 -39.69 14.30 -47.11
C LEU A 163 -39.11 14.62 -48.49
N VAL A 164 -38.68 13.62 -49.26
CA VAL A 164 -37.95 13.81 -50.53
C VAL A 164 -38.87 13.73 -51.73
N ASN A 165 -39.97 12.98 -51.68
CA ASN A 165 -40.88 12.74 -52.81
C ASN A 165 -42.32 13.14 -52.50
N GLY A 166 -42.55 14.34 -51.92
CA GLY A 166 -43.87 14.94 -51.85
C GLY A 166 -44.86 14.26 -50.90
N PHE A 167 -44.52 14.11 -49.67
CA PHE A 167 -45.39 13.62 -48.55
C PHE A 167 -46.08 12.25 -48.78
N GLU A 168 -45.44 11.34 -49.53
CA GLU A 168 -45.93 9.95 -49.60
C GLU A 168 -45.88 9.30 -48.21
N ARG A 169 -47.01 8.74 -47.74
CA ARG A 169 -47.12 8.02 -46.48
C ARG A 169 -46.54 6.61 -46.59
N LYS A 170 -45.21 6.52 -46.86
CA LYS A 170 -44.46 5.27 -46.93
C LYS A 170 -43.11 5.49 -46.27
N PHE A 171 -42.62 4.45 -45.59
CA PHE A 171 -41.25 4.45 -45.06
C PHE A 171 -40.26 4.43 -46.23
N ARG A 172 -39.43 5.46 -46.33
CA ARG A 172 -38.29 5.48 -47.25
C ARG A 172 -37.01 5.82 -46.51
N GLY A 173 -35.95 5.07 -46.82
CA GLY A 173 -34.60 5.35 -46.37
C GLY A 173 -33.91 6.38 -47.26
N MET A 174 -33.25 7.32 -46.63
CA MET A 174 -32.38 8.30 -47.29
C MET A 174 -31.01 8.25 -46.61
N TRP A 175 -29.97 8.26 -47.40
CA TRP A 175 -28.61 8.39 -46.91
C TRP A 175 -28.05 9.75 -47.35
N ALA A 176 -27.21 10.32 -46.49
CA ALA A 176 -26.47 11.54 -46.76
C ALA A 176 -25.04 11.39 -46.28
N VAL A 177 -24.10 11.79 -47.10
CA VAL A 177 -22.68 11.88 -46.76
C VAL A 177 -22.25 13.32 -46.88
N GLY A 178 -21.58 13.83 -45.86
CA GLY A 178 -21.09 15.20 -45.82
C GLY A 178 -19.66 15.25 -45.33
N ALA A 179 -18.88 16.18 -45.83
CA ALA A 179 -17.59 16.55 -45.30
C ALA A 179 -17.63 18.00 -44.82
N MET A 180 -17.18 18.23 -43.60
CA MET A 180 -17.08 19.57 -43.01
C MET A 180 -15.62 19.87 -42.70
N VAL A 181 -15.15 21.04 -43.16
CA VAL A 181 -13.81 21.52 -42.82
C VAL A 181 -13.99 22.81 -42.03
N GLN A 182 -13.46 22.84 -40.79
CA GLN A 182 -13.50 24.01 -39.95
C GLN A 182 -12.07 24.53 -39.76
N ILE A 183 -11.81 25.77 -40.18
CA ILE A 183 -10.51 26.42 -40.10
C ILE A 183 -10.66 27.65 -39.20
N PRO A 184 -10.05 27.65 -37.98
CA PRO A 184 -10.03 28.85 -37.15
C PRO A 184 -9.06 29.88 -37.76
N ILE A 185 -9.62 31.01 -38.25
CA ILE A 185 -8.82 32.01 -38.97
C ILE A 185 -8.22 33.03 -37.99
N TRP A 186 -8.95 33.45 -36.97
CA TRP A 186 -8.52 34.54 -36.09
C TRP A 186 -9.11 34.38 -34.68
N ASN A 187 -8.23 34.33 -33.66
CA ASN A 187 -8.58 34.17 -32.24
C ASN A 187 -7.87 35.19 -31.35
N TRP A 188 -7.58 36.40 -31.85
CA TRP A 188 -6.97 37.48 -31.07
C TRP A 188 -5.74 37.06 -30.24
N GLY A 189 -4.95 36.11 -30.71
CA GLY A 189 -3.75 35.59 -30.02
C GLY A 189 -4.05 34.61 -28.87
N GLU A 190 -5.30 34.26 -28.61
CA GLU A 190 -5.71 33.34 -27.56
C GLU A 190 -4.98 32.00 -27.66
N GLY A 191 -4.77 31.47 -28.87
CA GLY A 191 -4.03 30.24 -29.10
C GLY A 191 -2.59 30.26 -28.57
N MET A 192 -1.88 31.35 -28.82
CA MET A 192 -0.50 31.48 -28.33
C MET A 192 -0.42 31.53 -26.82
N TYR A 193 -1.34 32.24 -26.15
CA TYR A 193 -1.35 32.33 -24.69
C TYR A 193 -1.79 31.01 -24.04
N LYS A 194 -2.79 30.31 -24.61
CA LYS A 194 -3.23 28.99 -24.11
C LYS A 194 -2.13 27.94 -24.24
N VAL A 195 -1.41 27.92 -25.36
CA VAL A 195 -0.27 26.98 -25.55
C VAL A 195 0.88 27.30 -24.60
N LYS A 196 1.12 28.58 -24.28
CA LYS A 196 2.15 28.96 -23.28
C LYS A 196 1.76 28.65 -21.85
N ALA A 197 0.45 28.61 -21.56
CA ALA A 197 -0.08 28.33 -20.23
C ALA A 197 -0.27 26.83 -19.95
N ALA A 198 -0.34 25.99 -20.99
CA ALA A 198 -0.51 24.54 -20.88
C ALA A 198 0.81 23.83 -20.61
#